data_9bab7e36108762097614e0bdca3c554c
#
_entry.id   9bab7e36108762097614e0bdca3c554c
#
_cell.length_a   1.000
_cell.length_b   1.000
_cell.length_c   1.000
_cell.angle_alpha   90.00
_cell.angle_beta   90.00
_cell.angle_gamma   90.00
#
_symmetry.space_group_name_H-M   'P 1'
#
loop_
_entity.id
_entity.type
_entity.pdbx_description
1 polymer ?
#
loop_
_entity_poly.entity_id
_entity_poly.type
_entity_poly.pdbx_seq_one_letter_code
_entity_poly.pdbx_strand_id
1 'polypeptide(L)'
;MTLTLHDIKVWNTGEVIDLVVPSDTDASVDASAMTIAPGFEDPHVHFRDPGQTYKESMISGCAAAASGGYTNVLIMPNTVPAMDGVKVEAGQPGASEVLDAEYDTVIDYLQHYEAAHGVKLPVRYDLCVCASKGRAGHEATEVADWIGYLPEHGDEHKDAYQLAHPVTAISDDGSAVTPSILEQVFENVKESGLYLIEHCEHHDTGAVNDGPVSRKLGVPGIPED
;
A
#
# COMPACT_ATOMS: atom_id res chain seq x y z
N MET A 1 -18.91 1.50 24.67
CA MET A 1 -18.79 0.25 25.43
C MET A 1 -17.32 -0.13 25.49
N THR A 2 -16.91 -1.04 26.34
CA THR A 2 -15.50 -1.36 26.60
C THR A 2 -15.26 -2.87 26.66
N LEU A 3 -14.09 -3.29 26.17
CA LEU A 3 -13.56 -4.63 26.41
C LEU A 3 -12.46 -4.49 27.47
N THR A 4 -12.60 -5.23 28.57
CA THR A 4 -11.57 -5.34 29.59
C THR A 4 -10.84 -6.68 29.47
N LEU A 5 -9.52 -6.62 29.31
CA LEU A 5 -8.62 -7.78 29.26
C LEU A 5 -7.90 -7.85 30.61
N HIS A 6 -8.16 -8.84 31.41
CA HIS A 6 -7.55 -9.02 32.73
C HIS A 6 -6.26 -9.82 32.63
N ASP A 7 -5.26 -9.41 33.42
CA ASP A 7 -3.98 -10.10 33.60
C ASP A 7 -3.18 -10.29 32.29
N ILE A 8 -3.34 -9.38 31.30
CA ILE A 8 -2.60 -9.48 30.05
C ILE A 8 -1.12 -9.10 30.24
N LYS A 9 -0.24 -9.90 29.66
CA LYS A 9 1.21 -9.67 29.73
C LYS A 9 1.67 -8.70 28.66
N VAL A 10 2.43 -7.68 29.00
CA VAL A 10 3.08 -6.75 28.06
C VAL A 10 4.37 -7.37 27.53
N TRP A 11 4.51 -7.48 26.20
CA TRP A 11 5.56 -8.26 25.54
C TRP A 11 7.00 -7.81 25.86
N ASN A 12 7.24 -6.51 25.95
CA ASN A 12 8.59 -5.95 26.12
C ASN A 12 9.01 -5.76 27.58
N THR A 13 8.05 -5.62 28.51
CA THR A 13 8.34 -5.43 29.94
C THR A 13 8.09 -6.68 30.77
N GLY A 14 7.24 -7.56 30.29
CA GLY A 14 6.76 -8.72 31.07
C GLY A 14 5.77 -8.36 32.18
N GLU A 15 5.39 -7.08 32.29
CA GLU A 15 4.41 -6.59 33.25
C GLU A 15 3.04 -7.20 32.94
N VAL A 16 2.28 -7.54 33.98
CA VAL A 16 0.91 -8.01 33.86
C VAL A 16 -0.02 -6.88 34.27
N ILE A 17 -0.94 -6.53 33.38
CA ILE A 17 -1.85 -5.40 33.55
C ILE A 17 -3.29 -5.78 33.21
N ASP A 18 -4.24 -4.99 33.73
CA ASP A 18 -5.59 -4.92 33.17
C ASP A 18 -5.63 -3.85 32.09
N LEU A 19 -6.10 -4.21 30.90
CA LEU A 19 -6.21 -3.30 29.76
C LEU A 19 -7.68 -3.10 29.39
N VAL A 20 -8.11 -1.83 29.32
CA VAL A 20 -9.45 -1.46 28.88
C VAL A 20 -9.35 -0.79 27.53
N VAL A 21 -10.04 -1.33 26.54
CA VAL A 21 -10.09 -0.79 25.18
C VAL A 21 -11.53 -0.48 24.75
N PRO A 22 -11.73 0.52 23.85
CA PRO A 22 -13.04 0.76 23.25
C PRO A 22 -13.53 -0.50 22.50
N SER A 23 -14.82 -0.79 22.60
CA SER A 23 -15.45 -1.95 21.95
C SER A 23 -16.91 -1.64 21.61
N ASP A 24 -17.48 -2.37 20.66
CA ASP A 24 -18.89 -2.27 20.31
C ASP A 24 -19.81 -2.96 21.34
N THR A 25 -19.25 -3.76 22.23
CA THR A 25 -19.96 -4.44 23.33
C THR A 25 -19.15 -4.34 24.62
N ASP A 26 -19.85 -4.33 25.76
CA ASP A 26 -19.19 -4.48 27.05
C ASP A 26 -18.83 -5.96 27.27
N ALA A 27 -17.56 -6.22 27.46
CA ALA A 27 -17.04 -7.57 27.69
C ALA A 27 -15.86 -7.55 28.68
N SER A 28 -15.68 -8.68 29.36
CA SER A 28 -14.55 -8.92 30.27
C SER A 28 -13.98 -10.29 29.96
N VAL A 29 -12.67 -10.36 29.72
CA VAL A 29 -11.96 -11.57 29.28
C VAL A 29 -10.75 -11.80 30.18
N ASP A 30 -10.58 -13.04 30.66
CA ASP A 30 -9.33 -13.48 31.26
C ASP A 30 -8.27 -13.62 30.17
N ALA A 31 -7.28 -12.72 30.21
CA ALA A 31 -6.18 -12.65 29.24
C ALA A 31 -4.84 -13.14 29.84
N SER A 32 -4.87 -13.85 30.95
CA SER A 32 -3.67 -14.32 31.67
C SER A 32 -2.75 -15.23 30.81
N ALA A 33 -3.30 -15.88 29.80
CA ALA A 33 -2.54 -16.68 28.82
C ALA A 33 -2.11 -15.89 27.57
N MET A 34 -2.43 -14.59 27.51
CA MET A 34 -2.18 -13.75 26.34
C MET A 34 -1.03 -12.77 26.60
N THR A 35 -0.44 -12.33 25.49
CA THR A 35 0.57 -11.26 25.51
C THR A 35 0.15 -10.17 24.53
N ILE A 36 0.14 -8.92 24.98
CA ILE A 36 -0.07 -7.78 24.12
C ILE A 36 1.25 -7.26 23.56
N ALA A 37 1.29 -6.98 22.28
CA ALA A 37 2.40 -6.38 21.57
C ALA A 37 1.87 -5.31 20.60
N PRO A 38 2.73 -4.40 20.07
CA PRO A 38 2.39 -3.62 18.89
C PRO A 38 1.97 -4.55 17.75
N GLY A 39 0.99 -4.13 16.97
CA GLY A 39 0.61 -4.86 15.75
C GLY A 39 1.75 -4.88 14.73
N PHE A 40 1.70 -5.86 13.84
CA PHE A 40 2.65 -5.92 12.74
C PHE A 40 2.31 -4.87 11.67
N GLU A 41 3.35 -4.47 10.94
CA GLU A 41 3.23 -3.63 9.76
C GLU A 41 3.82 -4.39 8.57
N ASP A 42 3.09 -4.41 7.43
CA ASP A 42 3.57 -5.00 6.18
C ASP A 42 3.80 -3.87 5.17
N PRO A 43 5.07 -3.58 4.81
CA PRO A 43 5.38 -2.48 3.91
C PRO A 43 5.19 -2.83 2.43
N HIS A 44 4.58 -3.98 2.09
CA HIS A 44 4.49 -4.42 0.70
C HIS A 44 3.36 -5.43 0.47
N VAL A 45 2.14 -4.94 0.23
CA VAL A 45 0.99 -5.80 -0.08
C VAL A 45 0.35 -5.46 -1.42
N HIS A 46 -0.29 -6.45 -2.03
CA HIS A 46 -0.96 -6.33 -3.32
C HIS A 46 -2.47 -6.52 -3.20
N PHE A 47 -3.15 -5.51 -2.72
CA PHE A 47 -4.60 -5.44 -2.82
C PHE A 47 -4.96 -4.93 -4.21
N ARG A 48 -5.46 -5.78 -5.04
CA ARG A 48 -5.69 -5.53 -6.48
C ARG A 48 -7.00 -4.79 -6.77
N ASP A 49 -7.40 -3.93 -5.88
CA ASP A 49 -8.59 -3.11 -5.90
C ASP A 49 -8.19 -1.63 -6.05
N PRO A 50 -8.59 -0.96 -7.13
CA PRO A 50 -9.53 -1.36 -8.16
C PRO A 50 -8.97 -2.29 -9.25
N GLY A 51 -9.89 -2.90 -10.01
CA GLY A 51 -9.69 -3.49 -11.34
C GLY A 51 -9.30 -4.95 -11.39
N GLN A 52 -8.78 -5.55 -10.34
CA GLN A 52 -8.45 -6.97 -10.27
C GLN A 52 -8.92 -7.62 -8.96
N THR A 53 -10.06 -7.20 -8.46
CA THR A 53 -10.66 -7.64 -7.19
C THR A 53 -10.91 -9.14 -7.11
N TYR A 54 -10.94 -9.83 -8.25
CA TYR A 54 -10.97 -11.30 -8.31
C TYR A 54 -9.69 -11.97 -7.81
N LYS A 55 -8.57 -11.24 -7.70
CA LYS A 55 -7.33 -11.73 -7.09
C LYS A 55 -7.32 -11.43 -5.59
N GLU A 56 -7.55 -10.18 -5.23
CA GLU A 56 -7.65 -9.70 -3.86
C GLU A 56 -8.38 -8.35 -3.84
N SER A 57 -9.32 -8.19 -2.92
CA SER A 57 -10.01 -6.92 -2.70
C SER A 57 -9.48 -6.23 -1.45
N MET A 58 -9.79 -4.94 -1.28
CA MET A 58 -9.49 -4.22 -0.03
C MET A 58 -10.10 -4.92 1.19
N ILE A 59 -11.35 -5.41 1.06
CA ILE A 59 -12.06 -6.06 2.17
C ILE A 59 -11.40 -7.37 2.56
N SER A 60 -11.12 -8.24 1.59
CA SER A 60 -10.53 -9.57 1.88
C SER A 60 -9.07 -9.46 2.31
N GLY A 61 -8.30 -8.58 1.68
CA GLY A 61 -6.91 -8.35 2.04
C GLY A 61 -6.75 -7.76 3.45
N CYS A 62 -7.55 -6.74 3.80
CA CYS A 62 -7.55 -6.18 5.15
C CYS A 62 -8.00 -7.20 6.21
N ALA A 63 -8.98 -8.06 5.89
CA ALA A 63 -9.40 -9.11 6.80
C ALA A 63 -8.31 -10.18 7.02
N ALA A 64 -7.59 -10.54 5.94
CA ALA A 64 -6.45 -11.44 6.03
C ALA A 64 -5.30 -10.83 6.86
N ALA A 65 -4.97 -9.56 6.62
CA ALA A 65 -3.97 -8.84 7.39
C ALA A 65 -4.31 -8.80 8.89
N ALA A 66 -5.54 -8.41 9.23
CA ALA A 66 -6.01 -8.40 10.61
C ALA A 66 -5.90 -9.79 11.28
N SER A 67 -6.26 -10.85 10.55
CA SER A 67 -6.15 -12.23 11.02
C SER A 67 -4.70 -12.66 11.28
N GLY A 68 -3.74 -12.04 10.57
CA GLY A 68 -2.30 -12.23 10.77
C GLY A 68 -1.70 -11.37 11.88
N GLY A 69 -2.48 -10.48 12.51
CA GLY A 69 -2.00 -9.56 13.54
C GLY A 69 -1.39 -8.27 12.99
N TYR A 70 -1.59 -7.97 11.71
CA TYR A 70 -1.19 -6.70 11.10
C TYR A 70 -2.20 -5.61 11.47
N THR A 71 -1.71 -4.42 11.74
CA THR A 71 -2.51 -3.24 12.06
C THR A 71 -2.36 -2.12 11.04
N ASN A 72 -1.30 -2.18 10.22
CA ASN A 72 -1.07 -1.31 9.08
C ASN A 72 -0.43 -2.08 7.92
N VAL A 73 -0.73 -1.69 6.68
CA VAL A 73 -0.13 -2.25 5.46
C VAL A 73 0.16 -1.14 4.46
N LEU A 74 1.20 -1.29 3.64
CA LEU A 74 1.48 -0.41 2.49
C LEU A 74 1.02 -1.09 1.20
N ILE A 75 0.04 -0.49 0.54
CA ILE A 75 -0.55 -1.01 -0.69
C ILE A 75 0.30 -0.57 -1.88
N MET A 76 0.81 -1.54 -2.63
CA MET A 76 1.60 -1.30 -3.84
C MET A 76 0.74 -0.77 -4.99
N PRO A 77 1.33 0.03 -5.93
CA PRO A 77 0.57 0.82 -6.89
C PRO A 77 0.06 0.04 -8.10
N ASN A 78 0.21 -1.27 -8.11
CA ASN A 78 -0.12 -2.14 -9.25
C ASN A 78 -1.61 -2.54 -9.30
N THR A 79 -2.48 -1.57 -9.09
CA THR A 79 -3.92 -1.59 -9.37
C THR A 79 -4.20 -1.41 -10.87
N VAL A 80 -5.45 -1.50 -11.28
CA VAL A 80 -5.88 -1.25 -12.66
C VAL A 80 -7.17 -0.42 -12.65
N PRO A 81 -7.12 0.90 -12.97
CA PRO A 81 -5.93 1.66 -13.40
C PRO A 81 -4.82 1.71 -12.34
N ALA A 82 -3.60 2.07 -12.77
CA ALA A 82 -2.47 2.22 -11.87
C ALA A 82 -2.65 3.41 -10.90
N MET A 83 -2.04 3.33 -9.72
CA MET A 83 -2.10 4.39 -8.71
C MET A 83 -1.03 5.45 -8.98
N ASP A 84 -1.15 6.18 -10.08
CA ASP A 84 -0.16 7.16 -10.57
C ASP A 84 -0.56 8.62 -10.37
N GLY A 85 -1.72 8.88 -9.77
CA GLY A 85 -2.27 10.22 -9.56
C GLY A 85 -2.96 10.80 -10.81
N VAL A 86 -2.86 10.14 -11.95
CA VAL A 86 -3.49 10.59 -13.19
C VAL A 86 -4.99 10.32 -13.16
N LYS A 87 -5.75 11.25 -13.79
CA LYS A 87 -7.19 11.10 -13.90
C LYS A 87 -7.58 9.86 -14.70
N VAL A 88 -8.49 9.08 -14.14
CA VAL A 88 -9.02 7.87 -14.77
C VAL A 88 -9.98 8.23 -15.90
N GLU A 89 -9.80 7.62 -17.06
CA GLU A 89 -10.65 7.85 -18.23
C GLU A 89 -11.68 6.70 -18.41
N ALA A 90 -12.89 7.07 -18.82
CA ALA A 90 -13.93 6.10 -19.12
C ALA A 90 -13.48 5.14 -20.24
N GLY A 91 -13.68 3.84 -20.01
CA GLY A 91 -13.29 2.78 -20.94
C GLY A 91 -11.90 2.16 -20.67
N GLN A 92 -11.11 2.72 -19.77
CA GLN A 92 -9.93 2.02 -19.27
C GLN A 92 -10.34 0.76 -18.50
N PRO A 93 -9.56 -0.32 -18.53
CA PRO A 93 -9.78 -1.48 -17.68
C PRO A 93 -9.86 -1.06 -16.19
N GLY A 94 -10.88 -1.52 -15.46
CA GLY A 94 -11.09 -1.22 -14.06
C GLY A 94 -11.59 0.20 -13.73
N ALA A 95 -11.70 1.09 -14.73
CA ALA A 95 -12.12 2.48 -14.54
C ALA A 95 -13.50 2.63 -13.88
N SER A 96 -14.42 1.71 -14.17
CA SER A 96 -15.79 1.77 -13.63
C SER A 96 -15.82 1.74 -12.11
N GLU A 97 -14.96 1.00 -11.45
CA GLU A 97 -14.92 0.92 -9.99
C GLU A 97 -14.63 2.29 -9.35
N VAL A 98 -13.78 3.09 -9.99
CA VAL A 98 -13.39 4.44 -9.54
C VAL A 98 -14.47 5.47 -9.92
N LEU A 99 -14.89 5.46 -11.20
CA LEU A 99 -15.79 6.47 -11.74
C LEU A 99 -17.23 6.32 -11.24
N ASP A 100 -17.72 5.09 -11.06
CA ASP A 100 -19.05 4.83 -10.51
C ASP A 100 -19.14 5.23 -9.02
N ALA A 101 -18.01 5.26 -8.32
CA ALA A 101 -17.85 5.79 -6.97
C ALA A 101 -17.68 7.33 -6.93
N GLU A 102 -17.75 8.00 -8.10
CA GLU A 102 -17.64 9.46 -8.27
C GLU A 102 -16.26 10.04 -7.92
N TYR A 103 -15.18 9.26 -8.09
CA TYR A 103 -13.80 9.73 -7.93
C TYR A 103 -13.07 9.86 -9.28
N ASP A 104 -12.11 10.76 -9.34
CA ASP A 104 -11.35 11.07 -10.56
C ASP A 104 -10.04 10.27 -10.66
N THR A 105 -9.44 9.88 -9.54
CA THR A 105 -8.17 9.15 -9.49
C THR A 105 -8.27 7.90 -8.61
N VAL A 106 -7.38 6.96 -8.82
CA VAL A 106 -7.29 5.76 -7.93
C VAL A 106 -6.91 6.16 -6.51
N ILE A 107 -6.07 7.20 -6.35
CA ILE A 107 -5.69 7.69 -5.02
C ILE A 107 -6.90 8.22 -4.27
N ASP A 108 -7.72 9.07 -4.90
CA ASP A 108 -8.95 9.58 -4.30
C ASP A 108 -9.92 8.47 -3.92
N TYR A 109 -10.11 7.51 -4.82
CA TYR A 109 -10.96 6.36 -4.57
C TYR A 109 -10.51 5.57 -3.33
N LEU A 110 -9.21 5.29 -3.21
CA LEU A 110 -8.68 4.57 -2.05
C LEU A 110 -8.66 5.40 -0.78
N GLN A 111 -8.48 6.73 -0.85
CA GLN A 111 -8.66 7.62 0.30
C GLN A 111 -10.07 7.53 0.91
N HIS A 112 -11.07 7.27 0.08
CA HIS A 112 -12.48 7.29 0.46
C HIS A 112 -13.14 5.90 0.35
N TYR A 113 -12.36 4.83 0.22
CA TYR A 113 -12.86 3.48 -0.02
C TYR A 113 -13.93 3.04 0.98
N GLU A 114 -13.69 3.26 2.27
CA GLU A 114 -14.64 2.88 3.31
C GLU A 114 -15.98 3.60 3.17
N ALA A 115 -15.96 4.89 2.83
CA ALA A 115 -17.16 5.70 2.60
C ALA A 115 -17.89 5.26 1.32
N ALA A 116 -17.15 5.04 0.23
CA ALA A 116 -17.69 4.60 -1.06
C ALA A 116 -18.41 3.26 -0.97
N HIS A 117 -17.90 2.34 -0.15
CA HIS A 117 -18.46 1.00 0.00
C HIS A 117 -19.31 0.80 1.25
N GLY A 118 -19.43 1.81 2.14
CA GLY A 118 -20.18 1.71 3.39
C GLY A 118 -19.61 0.64 4.34
N VAL A 119 -18.30 0.45 4.33
CA VAL A 119 -17.59 -0.54 5.15
C VAL A 119 -16.61 0.13 6.11
N LYS A 120 -16.15 -0.62 7.11
CA LYS A 120 -15.02 -0.24 7.95
C LYS A 120 -13.98 -1.35 7.87
N LEU A 121 -12.77 -0.99 7.45
CA LEU A 121 -11.69 -1.94 7.32
C LEU A 121 -10.99 -2.17 8.68
N PRO A 122 -10.58 -3.41 8.98
CA PRO A 122 -10.03 -3.75 10.29
C PRO A 122 -8.57 -3.36 10.48
N VAL A 123 -7.87 -2.93 9.41
CA VAL A 123 -6.48 -2.45 9.46
C VAL A 123 -6.39 -1.10 8.78
N ARG A 124 -5.41 -0.30 9.18
CA ARG A 124 -5.01 0.90 8.44
C ARG A 124 -4.23 0.50 7.20
N TYR A 125 -4.22 1.37 6.21
CA TYR A 125 -3.33 1.22 5.06
C TYR A 125 -2.77 2.56 4.62
N ASP A 126 -1.56 2.53 4.15
CA ASP A 126 -0.90 3.61 3.45
C ASP A 126 -0.81 3.26 1.97
N LEU A 127 -0.60 4.26 1.11
CA LEU A 127 -0.58 4.09 -0.33
C LEU A 127 0.83 4.28 -0.88
N CYS A 128 1.18 3.48 -1.87
CA CYS A 128 2.36 3.66 -2.69
C CYS A 128 1.94 4.22 -4.06
N VAL A 129 2.48 5.36 -4.47
CA VAL A 129 2.21 5.92 -5.80
C VAL A 129 3.19 5.37 -6.84
N CYS A 130 2.76 5.29 -8.11
CA CYS A 130 3.64 4.88 -9.19
C CYS A 130 4.80 5.86 -9.40
N ALA A 131 5.98 5.33 -9.66
CA ALA A 131 7.13 6.11 -10.12
C ALA A 131 6.93 6.61 -11.56
N SER A 132 6.23 5.82 -12.41
CA SER A 132 5.92 6.17 -13.79
C SER A 132 4.42 6.10 -14.08
N LYS A 133 3.97 6.92 -15.03
CA LYS A 133 2.58 6.94 -15.50
C LYS A 133 2.17 5.58 -16.04
N GLY A 134 1.04 5.09 -15.55
CA GLY A 134 0.53 3.76 -15.89
C GLY A 134 1.45 2.60 -15.50
N ARG A 135 2.47 2.83 -14.67
CA ARG A 135 3.53 1.86 -14.37
C ARG A 135 4.25 1.35 -15.63
N ALA A 136 4.41 2.21 -16.63
CA ALA A 136 5.00 1.82 -17.90
C ALA A 136 6.53 1.94 -17.95
N GLY A 137 7.16 2.56 -16.94
CA GLY A 137 8.60 2.74 -16.84
C GLY A 137 9.22 3.80 -17.76
N HIS A 138 8.43 4.55 -18.53
CA HIS A 138 8.93 5.42 -19.61
C HIS A 138 8.67 6.91 -19.41
N GLU A 139 7.73 7.30 -18.57
CA GLU A 139 7.37 8.67 -18.23
C GLU A 139 7.15 8.77 -16.73
N ALA A 140 7.92 9.59 -16.04
CA ALA A 140 7.78 9.76 -14.59
C ALA A 140 6.42 10.42 -14.25
N THR A 141 5.87 10.08 -13.10
CA THR A 141 4.69 10.78 -12.56
C THR A 141 5.07 12.19 -12.14
N GLU A 142 4.09 13.08 -12.08
CA GLU A 142 4.27 14.43 -11.59
C GLU A 142 3.93 14.49 -10.10
N VAL A 143 4.84 15.03 -9.28
CA VAL A 143 4.60 15.19 -7.83
C VAL A 143 3.31 15.98 -7.57
N ALA A 144 3.00 16.96 -8.43
CA ALA A 144 1.78 17.76 -8.34
C ALA A 144 0.49 16.95 -8.39
N ASP A 145 0.49 15.76 -9.02
CA ASP A 145 -0.71 14.93 -9.15
C ASP A 145 -1.05 14.19 -7.86
N TRP A 146 -0.11 14.08 -6.92
CA TRP A 146 -0.29 13.33 -5.68
C TRP A 146 0.28 14.00 -4.42
N ILE A 147 0.85 15.20 -4.52
CA ILE A 147 1.45 15.92 -3.37
C ILE A 147 0.44 16.19 -2.25
N GLY A 148 -0.84 16.42 -2.59
CA GLY A 148 -1.90 16.65 -1.62
C GLY A 148 -2.22 15.45 -0.71
N TYR A 149 -1.69 14.28 -1.04
CA TYR A 149 -1.89 13.05 -0.28
C TYR A 149 -0.69 12.67 0.59
N LEU A 150 0.34 13.51 0.66
CA LEU A 150 1.48 13.30 1.53
C LEU A 150 1.11 13.56 3.00
N PRO A 151 1.73 12.86 3.97
CA PRO A 151 1.45 13.06 5.39
C PRO A 151 1.64 14.50 5.88
N GLU A 152 2.59 15.22 5.30
CA GLU A 152 2.96 16.58 5.70
C GLU A 152 2.27 17.68 4.89
N HIS A 153 1.65 17.34 3.77
CA HIS A 153 0.99 18.28 2.85
C HIS A 153 -0.54 18.16 2.83
N GLY A 154 -1.09 17.34 3.71
CA GLY A 154 -2.54 17.32 3.90
C GLY A 154 -3.04 18.75 4.11
N ASP A 155 -4.09 19.11 3.34
CA ASP A 155 -4.74 20.42 3.24
C ASP A 155 -4.36 21.39 4.38
N GLU A 156 -3.86 22.59 4.06
CA GLU A 156 -3.45 23.62 5.05
C GLU A 156 -4.51 23.91 6.14
N HIS A 157 -5.71 23.37 5.97
CA HIS A 157 -6.84 23.46 6.87
C HIS A 157 -7.17 22.16 7.63
N LYS A 158 -6.43 21.08 7.38
CA LYS A 158 -6.56 19.82 8.12
C LYS A 158 -5.23 19.48 8.76
N ASP A 159 -5.26 19.15 10.03
CA ASP A 159 -4.09 18.63 10.72
C ASP A 159 -3.46 17.50 9.89
N ALA A 160 -2.14 17.51 9.75
CA ALA A 160 -1.36 16.55 8.94
C ALA A 160 -1.64 15.06 9.25
N TYR A 161 -2.33 14.78 10.35
CA TYR A 161 -2.79 13.46 10.78
C TYR A 161 -4.19 13.08 10.27
N GLN A 162 -4.80 13.88 9.38
CA GLN A 162 -6.20 13.65 8.94
C GLN A 162 -6.35 12.92 7.61
N LEU A 163 -5.28 12.68 6.86
CA LEU A 163 -5.36 11.72 5.77
C LEU A 163 -5.45 10.31 6.39
N ALA A 164 -6.59 9.67 6.16
CA ALA A 164 -6.80 8.31 6.66
C ALA A 164 -5.78 7.34 6.06
N HIS A 165 -5.38 7.59 4.81
CA HIS A 165 -4.55 6.70 3.99
C HIS A 165 -3.52 7.51 3.18
N PRO A 166 -2.45 8.02 3.81
CA PRO A 166 -1.46 8.86 3.13
C PRO A 166 -0.66 8.08 2.09
N VAL A 167 -0.13 8.81 1.10
CA VAL A 167 0.92 8.29 0.21
C VAL A 167 2.25 8.38 0.96
N THR A 168 2.92 7.24 1.17
CA THR A 168 4.16 7.15 1.96
C THR A 168 5.35 6.60 1.18
N ALA A 169 5.15 6.09 -0.03
CA ALA A 169 6.21 5.57 -0.88
C ALA A 169 5.93 5.77 -2.37
N ILE A 170 6.98 5.63 -3.17
CA ILE A 170 6.96 5.64 -4.64
C ILE A 170 7.49 4.29 -5.13
N SER A 171 6.81 3.65 -6.10
CA SER A 171 7.27 2.38 -6.69
C SER A 171 6.57 2.10 -8.01
N ASP A 172 7.23 1.42 -8.92
CA ASP A 172 6.55 0.78 -10.06
C ASP A 172 6.31 -0.71 -9.85
N ASP A 173 6.63 -1.25 -8.72
CA ASP A 173 6.51 -2.65 -8.29
C ASP A 173 6.19 -3.68 -9.39
N GLY A 174 7.09 -4.59 -9.67
CA GLY A 174 6.98 -5.58 -10.76
C GLY A 174 7.08 -4.99 -12.17
N SER A 175 7.37 -3.68 -12.30
CA SER A 175 7.77 -3.01 -13.55
C SER A 175 9.05 -2.24 -13.31
N ALA A 176 10.00 -2.33 -14.22
CA ALA A 176 11.25 -1.59 -14.06
C ALA A 176 11.09 -0.13 -14.53
N VAL A 177 11.62 0.79 -13.75
CA VAL A 177 11.85 2.18 -14.19
C VAL A 177 12.99 2.18 -15.19
N THR A 178 12.78 2.72 -16.38
CA THR A 178 13.84 2.78 -17.39
C THR A 178 14.90 3.82 -17.02
N PRO A 179 16.17 3.61 -17.40
CA PRO A 179 17.23 4.58 -17.10
C PRO A 179 16.94 6.00 -17.59
N SER A 180 16.10 6.15 -18.63
CA SER A 180 15.78 7.45 -19.21
C SER A 180 14.97 8.38 -18.29
N ILE A 181 14.24 7.85 -17.32
CA ILE A 181 13.43 8.65 -16.38
C ILE A 181 13.93 8.56 -14.95
N LEU A 182 14.97 7.77 -14.68
CA LEU A 182 15.45 7.50 -13.32
C LEU A 182 15.87 8.80 -12.60
N GLU A 183 16.51 9.74 -13.29
CA GLU A 183 16.87 11.04 -12.73
C GLU A 183 15.63 11.81 -12.26
N GLN A 184 14.57 11.84 -13.06
CA GLN A 184 13.32 12.50 -12.68
C GLN A 184 12.65 11.81 -11.50
N VAL A 185 12.67 10.48 -11.45
CA VAL A 185 12.14 9.71 -10.31
C VAL A 185 12.89 10.08 -9.02
N PHE A 186 14.22 10.19 -9.07
CA PHE A 186 15.00 10.64 -7.90
C PHE A 186 14.71 12.07 -7.48
N GLU A 187 14.48 12.98 -8.43
CA GLU A 187 14.05 14.36 -8.08
C GLU A 187 12.66 14.35 -7.42
N ASN A 188 11.72 13.53 -7.90
CA ASN A 188 10.41 13.35 -7.26
C ASN A 188 10.53 12.82 -5.83
N VAL A 189 11.41 11.83 -5.60
CA VAL A 189 11.72 11.30 -4.27
C VAL A 189 12.25 12.39 -3.34
N LYS A 190 13.18 13.19 -3.85
CA LYS A 190 13.80 14.28 -3.09
C LYS A 190 12.80 15.40 -2.78
N GLU A 191 11.95 15.76 -3.74
CA GLU A 191 10.91 16.79 -3.57
C GLU A 191 9.85 16.35 -2.56
N SER A 192 9.40 15.12 -2.64
CA SER A 192 8.34 14.58 -1.78
C SER A 192 8.82 14.10 -0.41
N GLY A 193 10.11 13.78 -0.27
CA GLY A 193 10.65 13.14 0.93
C GLY A 193 10.23 11.69 1.14
N LEU A 194 9.57 11.06 0.15
CA LEU A 194 9.08 9.69 0.23
C LEU A 194 10.21 8.66 0.04
N TYR A 195 9.94 7.41 0.40
CA TYR A 195 10.81 6.28 0.09
C TYR A 195 10.58 5.80 -1.34
N LEU A 196 11.65 5.45 -2.06
CA LEU A 196 11.58 4.70 -3.31
C LEU A 196 11.72 3.20 -3.02
N ILE A 197 10.78 2.42 -3.50
CA ILE A 197 10.79 0.96 -3.45
C ILE A 197 10.86 0.49 -4.90
N GLU A 198 11.94 -0.20 -5.29
CA GLU A 198 12.19 -0.50 -6.69
C GLU A 198 12.52 -1.99 -6.91
N HIS A 199 12.02 -2.52 -8.02
CA HIS A 199 12.49 -3.78 -8.59
C HIS A 199 13.77 -3.52 -9.40
N CYS A 200 14.91 -3.79 -8.79
CA CYS A 200 16.20 -3.60 -9.45
C CYS A 200 16.49 -4.78 -10.39
N GLU A 201 15.79 -4.85 -11.51
CA GLU A 201 15.94 -5.93 -12.49
C GLU A 201 15.73 -5.45 -13.94
N HIS A 202 16.32 -6.18 -14.89
CA HIS A 202 16.13 -5.95 -16.32
C HIS A 202 15.05 -6.89 -16.87
N HIS A 203 13.88 -6.37 -17.20
CA HIS A 203 12.77 -7.17 -17.74
C HIS A 203 13.00 -7.64 -19.19
N ASP A 204 13.88 -6.97 -19.94
CA ASP A 204 14.06 -7.18 -21.38
C ASP A 204 15.08 -8.26 -21.72
N THR A 205 15.84 -8.80 -20.77
CA THR A 205 17.08 -9.48 -21.07
C THR A 205 17.18 -10.92 -20.62
N GLY A 206 16.21 -11.46 -19.87
CA GLY A 206 16.29 -12.86 -19.47
C GLY A 206 15.19 -13.33 -18.54
N ALA A 207 15.17 -14.65 -18.29
CA ALA A 207 14.17 -15.29 -17.44
C ALA A 207 14.71 -15.68 -16.06
N VAL A 208 16.04 -15.77 -15.92
CA VAL A 208 16.76 -16.09 -14.68
C VAL A 208 18.11 -15.36 -14.72
N ASN A 209 18.77 -15.17 -13.59
CA ASN A 209 20.11 -14.58 -13.55
C ASN A 209 21.08 -15.37 -14.44
N ASP A 210 21.98 -14.68 -15.15
CA ASP A 210 23.00 -15.38 -15.96
C ASP A 210 23.89 -16.23 -15.05
N GLY A 211 24.12 -17.45 -15.49
CA GLY A 211 24.88 -18.38 -14.68
C GLY A 211 24.75 -19.84 -15.09
N PRO A 212 25.14 -20.75 -14.22
CA PRO A 212 25.03 -22.19 -14.50
C PRO A 212 23.60 -22.66 -14.76
N VAL A 213 22.64 -22.03 -14.13
CA VAL A 213 21.21 -22.42 -14.27
C VAL A 213 20.66 -21.97 -15.62
N SER A 214 20.87 -20.71 -16.03
CA SER A 214 20.42 -20.19 -17.32
C SER A 214 21.03 -21.03 -18.47
N ARG A 215 22.33 -21.30 -18.40
CA ARG A 215 23.02 -22.14 -19.38
C ARG A 215 22.49 -23.58 -19.43
N LYS A 216 22.23 -24.18 -18.26
CA LYS A 216 21.69 -25.56 -18.19
C LYS A 216 20.25 -25.64 -18.76
N LEU A 217 19.45 -24.62 -18.54
CA LEU A 217 18.07 -24.56 -19.03
C LEU A 217 17.97 -24.07 -20.47
N GLY A 218 19.05 -23.52 -21.04
CA GLY A 218 19.04 -22.94 -22.39
C GLY A 218 18.14 -21.72 -22.52
N VAL A 219 17.97 -20.97 -21.42
CA VAL A 219 17.19 -19.73 -21.39
C VAL A 219 18.11 -18.51 -21.28
N PRO A 220 17.70 -17.34 -21.80
CA PRO A 220 18.47 -16.12 -21.65
C PRO A 220 18.69 -15.79 -20.17
N GLY A 221 19.91 -15.43 -19.80
CA GLY A 221 20.28 -14.94 -18.49
C GLY A 221 20.07 -13.43 -18.37
N ILE A 222 19.63 -12.96 -17.20
CA ILE A 222 19.64 -11.54 -16.85
C ILE A 222 21.08 -11.15 -16.55
N PRO A 223 21.66 -10.09 -17.17
CA PRO A 223 23.04 -9.66 -16.90
C PRO A 223 23.24 -9.31 -15.42
N GLU A 224 24.45 -9.50 -14.93
CA GLU A 224 24.91 -8.91 -13.66
C GLU A 224 25.40 -7.48 -13.98
N ASP A 225 24.65 -6.47 -13.59
CA ASP A 225 25.01 -5.04 -13.69
C ASP A 225 25.24 -4.43 -12.31
#